data_de1956c9d896aaf52358a4ee851d7f1a
#
_entry.id   de1956c9d896aaf52358a4ee851d7f1a
#
_cell.length_a   1.000
_cell.length_b   1.000
_cell.length_c   1.000
_cell.angle_alpha   90.00
_cell.angle_beta   90.00
_cell.angle_gamma   90.00
#
_symmetry.space_group_name_H-M   'P 1'
#
loop_
_entity.id
_entity.type
_entity.pdbx_description
1 polymer ?
#
loop_
_entity_poly.entity_id
_entity_poly.type
_entity_poly.pdbx_seq_one_letter_code
_entity_poly.pdbx_strand_id
1 'polypeptide(L)'
;GQGLALAAARRGYHVELWNQSRSTPFIDSVRDPNKKQIIELVHQDFCQQLAEQDVSMIDAPPSQAQLEEWVRKGACVLLLISTYRFDGKKEPHWIVLSGLSDKFFFFHDPHAESEEHVSGSGYIPVGKAALSQIIGFGKQKQIACVVITPRL
;
A
#
# COMPACT_ATOMS: atom_id res chain seq x y z
N GLY A 1 -1.22 -4.17 -4.54
CA GLY A 1 -0.48 -4.77 -3.42
C GLY A 1 0.32 -5.97 -3.83
N GLN A 2 -0.31 -6.93 -4.57
CA GLN A 2 0.33 -8.20 -4.93
C GLN A 2 1.65 -8.02 -5.70
N GLY A 3 1.69 -7.17 -6.70
CA GLY A 3 2.92 -6.91 -7.47
C GLY A 3 4.04 -6.30 -6.62
N LEU A 4 3.70 -5.42 -5.68
CA LEU A 4 4.68 -4.83 -4.74
C LEU A 4 5.23 -5.90 -3.77
N ALA A 5 4.33 -6.73 -3.21
CA ALA A 5 4.71 -7.83 -2.33
C ALA A 5 5.62 -8.83 -3.04
N LEU A 6 5.26 -9.25 -4.26
CA LEU A 6 6.04 -10.15 -5.09
C LEU A 6 7.42 -9.59 -5.42
N ALA A 7 7.49 -8.30 -5.78
CA ALA A 7 8.74 -7.63 -6.09
C ALA A 7 9.70 -7.59 -4.90
N ALA A 8 9.19 -7.40 -3.68
CA ALA A 8 9.98 -7.43 -2.46
C ALA A 8 10.43 -8.85 -2.09
N ALA A 9 9.53 -9.84 -2.17
CA ALA A 9 9.83 -11.23 -1.88
C ALA A 9 10.93 -11.78 -2.80
N ARG A 10 10.87 -11.49 -4.09
CA ARG A 10 11.90 -11.88 -5.08
C ARG A 10 13.27 -11.24 -4.84
N ARG A 11 13.33 -10.15 -4.08
CA ARG A 11 14.58 -9.52 -3.63
C ARG A 11 15.11 -10.10 -2.31
N GLY A 12 14.46 -11.14 -1.79
CA GLY A 12 14.91 -11.84 -0.57
C GLY A 12 14.44 -11.20 0.73
N TYR A 13 13.46 -10.31 0.70
CA TYR A 13 12.86 -9.76 1.92
C TYR A 13 11.79 -10.69 2.49
N HIS A 14 11.58 -10.62 3.80
CA HIS A 14 10.37 -11.13 4.43
C HIS A 14 9.23 -10.15 4.18
N VAL A 15 8.07 -10.67 3.73
CA VAL A 15 6.96 -9.83 3.28
C VAL A 15 5.64 -10.30 3.88
N GLU A 16 4.89 -9.35 4.43
CA GLU A 16 3.48 -9.54 4.78
C GLU A 16 2.61 -8.67 3.86
N LEU A 17 1.61 -9.29 3.25
CA LEU A 17 0.58 -8.58 2.47
C LEU A 17 -0.73 -8.57 3.25
N TRP A 18 -1.08 -7.41 3.78
CA TRP A 18 -2.33 -7.15 4.46
C TRP A 18 -3.35 -6.59 3.47
N ASN A 19 -4.46 -7.29 3.29
CA ASN A 19 -5.49 -6.89 2.34
C ASN A 19 -6.87 -7.23 2.91
N GLN A 20 -7.76 -6.26 2.96
CA GLN A 20 -9.11 -6.45 3.49
C GLN A 20 -9.98 -7.38 2.64
N SER A 21 -9.59 -7.66 1.40
CA SER A 21 -10.35 -8.51 0.48
C SER A 21 -9.42 -9.28 -0.44
N ARG A 22 -9.75 -10.54 -0.68
CA ARG A 22 -9.09 -11.38 -1.69
C ARG A 22 -9.59 -11.12 -3.12
N SER A 23 -10.63 -10.31 -3.28
CA SER A 23 -11.14 -9.96 -4.61
C SER A 23 -10.11 -9.16 -5.42
N THR A 24 -10.28 -9.19 -6.74
CA THR A 24 -9.46 -8.41 -7.66
C THR A 24 -9.57 -6.92 -7.33
N PRO A 25 -8.45 -6.24 -7.00
CA PRO A 25 -8.48 -4.85 -6.60
C PRO A 25 -9.06 -3.95 -7.70
N PHE A 26 -9.94 -3.02 -7.30
CA PHE A 26 -10.50 -1.95 -8.14
C PHE A 26 -11.30 -2.39 -9.36
N ILE A 27 -11.64 -3.68 -9.49
CA ILE A 27 -12.36 -4.24 -10.65
C ILE A 27 -13.70 -3.56 -10.89
N ASP A 28 -14.39 -3.15 -9.83
CA ASP A 28 -15.70 -2.48 -9.91
C ASP A 28 -15.64 -1.08 -10.54
N SER A 29 -14.46 -0.44 -10.53
CA SER A 29 -14.25 0.87 -11.13
C SER A 29 -14.00 0.83 -12.64
N VAL A 30 -13.67 -0.35 -13.17
CA VAL A 30 -13.35 -0.55 -14.58
C VAL A 30 -14.65 -0.82 -15.36
N ARG A 31 -14.93 -0.04 -16.40
CA ARG A 31 -16.14 -0.18 -17.21
C ARG A 31 -15.96 -1.10 -18.43
N ASP A 32 -14.75 -1.13 -18.98
CA ASP A 32 -14.41 -1.92 -20.16
C ASP A 32 -14.29 -3.41 -19.81
N PRO A 33 -15.09 -4.31 -20.42
CA PRO A 33 -15.06 -5.74 -20.14
C PRO A 33 -13.71 -6.39 -20.45
N ASN A 34 -13.04 -5.97 -21.52
CA ASN A 34 -11.74 -6.52 -21.90
C ASN A 34 -10.67 -6.14 -20.88
N LYS A 35 -10.69 -4.88 -20.39
CA LYS A 35 -9.80 -4.45 -19.33
C LYS A 35 -10.06 -5.18 -18.02
N LYS A 36 -11.32 -5.45 -17.66
CA LYS A 36 -11.66 -6.29 -16.50
C LYS A 36 -11.01 -7.65 -16.60
N GLN A 37 -11.18 -8.32 -17.73
CA GLN A 37 -10.63 -9.67 -17.96
C GLN A 37 -9.09 -9.67 -17.83
N ILE A 38 -8.41 -8.68 -18.40
CA ILE A 38 -6.95 -8.54 -18.28
C ILE A 38 -6.53 -8.34 -16.82
N ILE A 39 -7.22 -7.47 -16.07
CA ILE A 39 -6.93 -7.21 -14.66
C ILE A 39 -7.14 -8.46 -13.82
N GLU A 40 -8.19 -9.24 -14.09
CA GLU A 40 -8.44 -10.52 -13.40
C GLU A 40 -7.35 -11.55 -13.69
N LEU A 41 -6.93 -11.69 -14.94
CA LEU A 41 -5.83 -12.59 -15.32
C LEU A 41 -4.52 -12.20 -14.64
N VAL A 42 -4.19 -10.92 -14.65
CA VAL A 42 -2.98 -10.40 -13.97
C VAL A 42 -3.05 -10.61 -12.46
N HIS A 43 -4.23 -10.41 -11.85
CA HIS A 43 -4.43 -10.65 -10.43
C HIS A 43 -4.24 -12.13 -10.08
N GLN A 44 -4.82 -13.04 -10.88
CA GLN A 44 -4.67 -14.49 -10.70
C GLN A 44 -3.19 -14.93 -10.82
N ASP A 45 -2.49 -14.41 -11.83
CA ASP A 45 -1.07 -14.68 -12.04
C ASP A 45 -0.23 -14.21 -10.83
N PHE A 46 -0.46 -13.00 -10.33
CA PHE A 46 0.21 -12.53 -9.12
C PHE A 46 -0.10 -13.39 -7.90
N CYS A 47 -1.35 -13.82 -7.71
CA CYS A 47 -1.72 -14.69 -6.60
C CYS A 47 -1.02 -16.05 -6.69
N GLN A 48 -0.92 -16.63 -7.89
CA GLN A 48 -0.20 -17.89 -8.12
C GLN A 48 1.29 -17.72 -7.82
N GLN A 49 1.93 -16.67 -8.32
CA GLN A 49 3.34 -16.40 -8.07
C GLN A 49 3.64 -16.11 -6.58
N LEU A 50 2.73 -15.44 -5.88
CA LEU A 50 2.86 -15.21 -4.44
C LEU A 50 2.77 -16.51 -3.63
N ALA A 51 1.96 -17.47 -4.06
CA ALA A 51 1.85 -18.78 -3.39
C ALA A 51 3.16 -19.59 -3.46
N GLU A 52 4.03 -19.30 -4.43
CA GLU A 52 5.36 -19.90 -4.58
C GLU A 52 6.45 -19.17 -3.75
N GLN A 53 6.11 -18.05 -3.14
CA GLN A 53 7.00 -17.22 -2.32
C GLN A 53 6.63 -17.32 -0.85
N ASP A 54 7.61 -17.06 0.02
CA ASP A 54 7.40 -16.94 1.45
C ASP A 54 6.78 -15.55 1.79
N VAL A 55 5.50 -15.40 1.45
CA VAL A 55 4.72 -14.19 1.71
C VAL A 55 3.54 -14.53 2.60
N SER A 56 3.47 -13.89 3.76
CA SER A 56 2.31 -14.00 4.65
C SER A 56 1.16 -13.15 4.13
N MET A 57 0.04 -13.78 3.77
CA MET A 57 -1.17 -13.08 3.32
C MET A 57 -2.18 -13.00 4.45
N ILE A 58 -2.53 -11.78 4.86
CA ILE A 58 -3.44 -11.50 5.97
C ILE A 58 -4.70 -10.81 5.45
N ASP A 59 -5.86 -11.45 5.65
CA ASP A 59 -7.17 -10.93 5.21
C ASP A 59 -7.77 -9.99 6.26
N ALA A 60 -7.06 -8.95 6.61
CA ALA A 60 -7.49 -7.94 7.57
C ALA A 60 -6.83 -6.59 7.26
N PRO A 61 -7.48 -5.47 7.61
CA PRO A 61 -6.81 -4.18 7.58
C PRO A 61 -5.85 -4.07 8.77
N PRO A 62 -4.67 -3.43 8.60
CA PRO A 62 -3.79 -3.17 9.72
C PRO A 62 -4.42 -2.14 10.68
N SER A 63 -4.25 -2.34 11.96
CA SER A 63 -4.57 -1.34 12.98
C SER A 63 -3.52 -0.23 13.03
N GLN A 64 -3.87 0.93 13.57
CA GLN A 64 -2.90 2.01 13.78
C GLN A 64 -1.73 1.56 14.65
N ALA A 65 -2.00 0.78 15.71
CA ALA A 65 -0.95 0.26 16.60
C ALA A 65 0.06 -0.62 15.86
N GLN A 66 -0.40 -1.46 14.94
CA GLN A 66 0.48 -2.27 14.09
C GLN A 66 1.33 -1.41 13.15
N LEU A 67 0.74 -0.38 12.50
CA LEU A 67 1.50 0.56 11.68
C LEU A 67 2.60 1.25 12.50
N GLU A 68 2.28 1.69 13.72
CA GLU A 68 3.25 2.31 14.63
C GLU A 68 4.37 1.34 15.03
N GLU A 69 4.02 0.09 15.34
CA GLU A 69 4.99 -0.94 15.72
C GLU A 69 5.95 -1.26 14.58
N TRP A 70 5.44 -1.45 13.36
CA TRP A 70 6.27 -1.76 12.20
C TRP A 70 7.24 -0.63 11.89
N VAL A 71 6.76 0.62 11.88
CA VAL A 71 7.63 1.78 11.64
C VAL A 71 8.71 1.91 12.73
N ARG A 72 8.37 1.70 14.01
CA ARG A 72 9.36 1.70 15.11
C ARG A 72 10.41 0.60 14.97
N LYS A 73 10.03 -0.57 14.45
CA LYS A 73 10.94 -1.69 14.20
C LYS A 73 11.77 -1.52 12.92
N GLY A 74 11.59 -0.43 12.19
CA GLY A 74 12.32 -0.16 10.96
C GLY A 74 11.83 -0.95 9.74
N ALA A 75 10.61 -1.50 9.78
CA ALA A 75 10.01 -2.10 8.61
C ALA A 75 9.69 -1.02 7.55
N CYS A 76 9.84 -1.37 6.27
CA CYS A 76 9.32 -0.57 5.18
C CYS A 76 7.84 -0.90 4.98
N VAL A 77 6.97 0.07 5.20
CA VAL A 77 5.52 -0.09 5.15
C VAL A 77 4.95 0.66 3.96
N LEU A 78 4.50 -0.08 2.94
CA LEU A 78 3.80 0.49 1.80
C LEU A 78 2.30 0.49 2.10
N LEU A 79 1.65 1.63 1.96
CA LEU A 79 0.25 1.81 2.33
C LEU A 79 -0.55 2.41 1.18
N LEU A 80 -1.70 1.78 0.88
CA LEU A 80 -2.65 2.30 -0.09
C LEU A 80 -3.50 3.40 0.54
N ILE A 81 -3.49 4.57 -0.10
CA ILE A 81 -4.29 5.73 0.32
C ILE A 81 -5.17 6.25 -0.83
N SER A 82 -6.11 7.12 -0.48
CA SER A 82 -6.83 7.97 -1.43
C SER A 82 -6.22 9.36 -1.44
N THR A 83 -5.91 9.88 -2.63
CA THR A 83 -5.38 11.25 -2.78
C THR A 83 -6.44 12.32 -2.62
N TYR A 84 -7.73 11.96 -2.53
CA TYR A 84 -8.86 12.88 -2.53
C TYR A 84 -8.75 14.07 -1.57
N ARG A 85 -8.15 13.84 -0.38
CA ARG A 85 -7.97 14.89 0.62
C ARG A 85 -6.78 15.81 0.36
N PHE A 86 -5.88 15.44 -0.55
CA PHE A 86 -4.71 16.23 -0.90
C PHE A 86 -4.95 17.08 -2.14
N ASP A 87 -5.55 16.50 -3.18
CA ASP A 87 -5.68 17.12 -4.49
C ASP A 87 -7.12 17.13 -5.05
N GLY A 88 -8.09 16.56 -4.30
CA GLY A 88 -9.48 16.41 -4.73
C GLY A 88 -9.71 15.31 -5.76
N LYS A 89 -8.69 14.61 -6.22
CA LYS A 89 -8.80 13.50 -7.16
C LYS A 89 -9.11 12.20 -6.43
N LYS A 90 -10.01 11.39 -6.97
CA LYS A 90 -10.34 10.08 -6.41
C LYS A 90 -9.46 9.02 -7.06
N GLU A 91 -8.18 9.01 -6.70
CA GLU A 91 -7.20 8.09 -7.24
C GLU A 91 -6.57 7.22 -6.14
N PRO A 92 -6.33 5.91 -6.42
CA PRO A 92 -5.57 5.06 -5.51
C PRO A 92 -4.09 5.43 -5.62
N HIS A 93 -3.43 5.57 -4.48
CA HIS A 93 -2.02 5.93 -4.44
C HIS A 93 -1.27 5.15 -3.36
N TRP A 94 -0.03 4.78 -3.64
CA TRP A 94 0.83 4.08 -2.70
C TRP A 94 1.86 5.03 -2.11
N ILE A 95 1.95 5.06 -0.79
CA ILE A 95 2.96 5.81 -0.04
C ILE A 95 3.82 4.87 0.78
N VAL A 96 4.99 5.35 1.20
CA VAL A 96 5.91 4.63 2.09
C VAL A 96 5.92 5.31 3.45
N LEU A 97 5.44 4.66 4.50
CA LEU A 97 5.61 5.15 5.87
C LEU A 97 7.08 4.99 6.27
N SER A 98 7.71 6.09 6.65
CA SER A 98 9.15 6.17 6.90
C SER A 98 9.52 6.68 8.28
N GLY A 99 8.56 7.20 9.04
CA GLY A 99 8.83 7.76 10.34
C GLY A 99 7.59 7.92 11.22
N LEU A 100 7.83 8.12 12.50
CA LEU A 100 6.80 8.25 13.52
C LEU A 100 7.23 9.20 14.62
N SER A 101 6.29 10.03 15.06
CA SER A 101 6.37 10.80 16.31
C SER A 101 5.14 10.53 17.18
N ASP A 102 5.00 11.21 18.30
CA ASP A 102 3.82 11.07 19.17
C ASP A 102 2.51 11.44 18.45
N LYS A 103 2.55 12.42 17.54
CA LYS A 103 1.35 12.98 16.88
C LYS A 103 1.26 12.67 15.40
N PHE A 104 2.37 12.36 14.74
CA PHE A 104 2.46 12.27 13.29
C PHE A 104 3.08 10.95 12.83
N PHE A 105 2.62 10.46 11.70
CA PHE A 105 3.40 9.63 10.79
C PHE A 105 4.09 10.51 9.76
N PHE A 106 5.22 10.04 9.26
CA PHE A 106 5.93 10.65 8.13
C PHE A 106 5.94 9.66 6.98
N PHE A 107 5.68 10.13 5.78
CA PHE A 107 5.70 9.27 4.61
C PHE A 107 6.50 9.87 3.46
N HIS A 108 6.95 9.02 2.56
CA HIS A 108 7.48 9.39 1.27
C HIS A 108 6.43 9.13 0.20
N ASP A 109 6.26 10.09 -0.70
CA ASP A 109 5.47 9.96 -1.89
C ASP A 109 6.39 9.57 -3.06
N PRO A 110 6.22 8.39 -3.67
CA PRO A 110 7.04 7.98 -4.81
C PRO A 110 6.66 8.71 -6.12
N HIS A 111 5.56 9.45 -6.14
CA HIS A 111 5.12 10.21 -7.29
C HIS A 111 5.76 11.60 -7.30
N ALA A 112 6.73 11.80 -8.19
CA ALA A 112 7.35 13.09 -8.42
C ALA A 112 7.18 13.47 -9.90
N GLU A 113 6.42 14.53 -10.19
CA GLU A 113 6.20 15.01 -11.55
C GLU A 113 7.39 15.84 -12.10
N SER A 114 8.25 16.34 -11.20
CA SER A 114 9.43 17.14 -11.55
C SER A 114 10.53 17.02 -10.48
N GLU A 115 11.75 17.46 -10.80
CA GLU A 115 12.87 17.52 -9.84
C GLU A 115 12.56 18.42 -8.64
N GLU A 116 11.77 19.47 -8.81
CA GLU A 116 11.33 20.35 -7.72
C GLU A 116 10.37 19.60 -6.77
N HIS A 117 9.52 18.72 -7.29
CA HIS A 117 8.62 17.90 -6.47
C HIS A 117 9.36 16.80 -5.70
N VAL A 118 10.52 16.33 -6.17
CA VAL A 118 11.33 15.33 -5.45
C VAL A 118 11.73 15.84 -4.06
N SER A 119 12.10 17.11 -3.94
CA SER A 119 12.51 17.69 -2.64
C SER A 119 11.36 17.76 -1.64
N GLY A 120 10.12 17.87 -2.10
CA GLY A 120 8.91 17.93 -1.28
C GLY A 120 8.21 16.58 -1.05
N SER A 121 8.68 15.50 -1.68
CA SER A 121 8.04 14.18 -1.64
C SER A 121 8.50 13.31 -0.46
N GLY A 122 9.48 13.75 0.31
CA GLY A 122 10.03 13.03 1.44
C GLY A 122 9.61 13.59 2.79
N TYR A 123 9.43 12.69 3.78
CA TYR A 123 9.10 13.03 5.16
C TYR A 123 7.86 13.93 5.34
N ILE A 124 6.85 13.71 4.51
CA ILE A 124 5.59 14.45 4.56
C ILE A 124 4.86 14.08 5.85
N PRO A 125 4.57 15.04 6.74
CA PRO A 125 3.88 14.73 7.99
C PRO A 125 2.38 14.56 7.77
N VAL A 126 1.80 13.53 8.37
CA VAL A 126 0.35 13.33 8.44
C VAL A 126 -0.05 13.02 9.89
N GLY A 127 -1.03 13.73 10.43
CA GLY A 127 -1.55 13.45 11.76
C GLY A 127 -2.10 12.03 11.85
N LYS A 128 -1.87 11.33 12.97
CA LYS A 128 -2.32 9.93 13.14
C LYS A 128 -3.81 9.75 12.88
N ALA A 129 -4.65 10.66 13.39
CA ALA A 129 -6.09 10.64 13.14
C ALA A 129 -6.44 10.94 11.66
N ALA A 130 -5.67 11.78 10.98
CA ALA A 130 -5.87 12.09 9.57
C ALA A 130 -5.46 10.90 8.67
N LEU A 131 -4.40 10.18 9.02
CA LEU A 131 -3.98 8.98 8.29
C LEU A 131 -5.12 7.95 8.22
N SER A 132 -5.83 7.70 9.31
CA SER A 132 -6.96 6.77 9.34
C SER A 132 -8.11 7.15 8.38
N GLN A 133 -8.21 8.41 8.01
CA GLN A 133 -9.22 8.93 7.08
C GLN A 133 -8.82 8.80 5.62
N ILE A 134 -7.54 8.75 5.32
CA ILE A 134 -7.00 8.63 3.95
C ILE A 134 -6.64 7.21 3.56
N ILE A 135 -6.44 6.31 4.53
CA ILE A 135 -6.15 4.89 4.28
C ILE A 135 -7.29 4.25 3.49
N GLY A 136 -6.90 3.50 2.46
CA GLY A 136 -7.81 2.76 1.61
C GLY A 136 -8.43 3.58 0.48
N PHE A 137 -9.02 2.87 -0.48
CA PHE A 137 -9.56 3.46 -1.70
C PHE A 137 -10.87 2.81 -2.14
N GLY A 138 -11.66 3.56 -2.89
CA GLY A 138 -12.91 3.12 -3.51
C GLY A 138 -14.11 3.16 -2.58
N LYS A 139 -15.28 2.82 -3.10
CA LYS A 139 -16.56 2.86 -2.38
C LYS A 139 -16.58 1.95 -1.16
N GLN A 140 -15.93 0.80 -1.24
CA GLN A 140 -15.83 -0.18 -0.14
C GLN A 140 -14.64 0.09 0.79
N LYS A 141 -13.93 1.22 0.59
CA LYS A 141 -12.73 1.58 1.36
C LYS A 141 -11.73 0.42 1.46
N GLN A 142 -11.38 -0.15 0.30
CA GLN A 142 -10.42 -1.24 0.23
C GLN A 142 -9.07 -0.81 0.81
N ILE A 143 -8.64 -1.47 1.86
CA ILE A 143 -7.38 -1.22 2.53
C ILE A 143 -6.36 -2.27 2.07
N ALA A 144 -5.17 -1.83 1.70
CA ALA A 144 -4.05 -2.69 1.38
C ALA A 144 -2.75 -2.12 1.94
N CYS A 145 -1.93 -2.99 2.49
CA CYS A 145 -0.64 -2.66 3.08
C CYS A 145 0.37 -3.77 2.78
N VAL A 146 1.61 -3.40 2.44
CA VAL A 146 2.73 -4.33 2.29
C VAL A 146 3.78 -3.98 3.31
N VAL A 147 4.12 -4.91 4.19
CA VAL A 147 5.15 -4.78 5.22
C VAL A 147 6.37 -5.56 4.79
N ILE A 148 7.51 -4.91 4.71
CA ILE A 148 8.75 -5.47 4.18
C ILE A 148 9.82 -5.36 5.27
N THR A 149 10.42 -6.49 5.63
CA THR A 149 11.52 -6.55 6.60
C THR A 149 12.70 -7.33 6.04
N PRO A 150 13.95 -7.02 6.46
CA PRO A 150 15.08 -7.85 6.10
C PRO A 150 14.87 -9.29 6.58
N ARG A 151 15.34 -10.27 5.82
CA ARG A 151 15.53 -11.64 6.34
C ARG A 151 16.79 -11.63 7.21
N LEU A 152 16.63 -12.04 8.45
CA LEU A 152 17.74 -12.26 9.36
C LEU A 152 18.51 -13.53 8.99
#